data_80152e60f64c81b665bfaeeae1ddd84b
#
_entry.id   80152e60f64c81b665bfaeeae1ddd84b
#
_cell.length_a   1.000
_cell.length_b   1.000
_cell.length_c   1.000
_cell.angle_alpha   90.00
_cell.angle_beta   90.00
_cell.angle_gamma   90.00
#
_symmetry.space_group_name_H-M   'P 1'
#
loop_
_entity.id
_entity.type
_entity.pdbx_description
1 polymer ?
#
loop_
_entity_poly.entity_id
_entity_poly.type
_entity_poly.pdbx_seq_one_letter_code
_entity_poly.pdbx_strand_id
1 'polypeptide(L)'
;SAMESNSTGFANVAVGKQVLKANTTGQNNIGVGYRALYSNVSGSSNSAFGYESLLLNTTGGGNVALGFRALKSNTTGLSNVSIGGSALESNTTGNYNTAIGKSALKSNTTAGYGTAFGYFALGNNTTGINNIAFGINSLKYNTTGQHNSGAGASSLVNNTTGRHNSAFGSSTLESNTTAENNSAFGYQSLKYNTTGN
;
A
#
# COMPACT_ATOMS: atom_id res chain seq x y z
N SER A 1 -4.89 13.43 -25.72
CA SER A 1 -5.66 14.35 -24.87
C SER A 1 -5.95 13.72 -23.51
N ALA A 2 -6.52 14.47 -22.59
CA ALA A 2 -7.10 13.96 -21.35
C ALA A 2 -8.58 13.67 -21.58
N MET A 3 -9.17 12.71 -20.82
CA MET A 3 -10.59 12.38 -20.79
C MET A 3 -11.21 12.09 -22.18
N GLU A 4 -10.47 11.42 -23.05
CA GLU A 4 -10.92 11.17 -24.45
C GLU A 4 -12.23 10.38 -24.55
N SER A 5 -12.48 9.45 -23.62
CA SER A 5 -13.64 8.55 -23.64
C SER A 5 -14.77 8.97 -22.68
N ASN A 6 -14.67 10.14 -22.03
CA ASN A 6 -15.66 10.53 -21.01
C ASN A 6 -17.04 10.74 -21.65
N SER A 7 -18.03 9.98 -21.19
CA SER A 7 -19.41 10.03 -21.72
C SER A 7 -20.38 10.70 -20.75
N THR A 8 -20.50 10.20 -19.54
CA THR A 8 -21.43 10.71 -18.52
C THR A 8 -20.76 11.03 -17.19
N GLY A 9 -19.44 10.81 -17.08
CA GLY A 9 -18.68 11.17 -15.88
C GLY A 9 -18.63 12.68 -15.69
N PHE A 10 -18.82 13.14 -14.46
CA PHE A 10 -18.84 14.56 -14.11
C PHE A 10 -17.94 14.87 -12.90
N ALA A 11 -17.70 16.16 -12.66
CA ALA A 11 -16.85 16.64 -11.57
C ALA A 11 -15.44 16.01 -11.55
N ASN A 12 -14.85 15.73 -12.72
CA ASN A 12 -13.50 15.20 -12.84
C ASN A 12 -12.51 16.31 -13.16
N VAL A 13 -11.32 16.24 -12.56
CA VAL A 13 -10.18 17.12 -12.88
C VAL A 13 -9.08 16.28 -13.54
N ALA A 14 -8.64 16.70 -14.73
CA ALA A 14 -7.63 16.00 -15.50
C ALA A 14 -6.55 16.96 -16.02
N VAL A 15 -5.35 16.94 -15.42
CA VAL A 15 -4.24 17.80 -15.78
C VAL A 15 -3.03 16.97 -16.20
N GLY A 16 -2.71 16.96 -17.49
CA GLY A 16 -1.58 16.22 -18.07
C GLY A 16 -1.94 15.36 -19.25
N LYS A 17 -0.92 14.73 -19.87
CA LYS A 17 -1.10 13.90 -21.04
C LYS A 17 -1.74 12.55 -20.67
N GLN A 18 -2.83 12.18 -21.33
CA GLN A 18 -3.54 10.91 -21.19
C GLN A 18 -4.11 10.64 -19.76
N VAL A 19 -4.41 11.69 -19.00
CA VAL A 19 -5.08 11.57 -17.70
C VAL A 19 -6.52 11.18 -17.92
N LEU A 20 -7.06 10.22 -17.12
CA LEU A 20 -8.45 9.74 -17.21
C LEU A 20 -8.86 9.37 -18.63
N LYS A 21 -7.92 8.87 -19.44
CA LYS A 21 -8.16 8.66 -20.88
C LYS A 21 -9.34 7.74 -21.15
N ALA A 22 -9.46 6.63 -20.43
CA ALA A 22 -10.50 5.62 -20.59
C ALA A 22 -11.76 5.88 -19.77
N ASN A 23 -11.84 6.99 -19.00
CA ASN A 23 -12.98 7.26 -18.14
C ASN A 23 -14.25 7.39 -18.98
N THR A 24 -15.29 6.66 -18.59
CA THR A 24 -16.62 6.73 -19.24
C THR A 24 -17.67 7.32 -18.31
N THR A 25 -17.85 6.73 -17.15
CA THR A 25 -18.92 7.09 -16.19
C THR A 25 -18.40 7.50 -14.81
N GLY A 26 -17.09 7.31 -14.55
CA GLY A 26 -16.47 7.67 -13.27
C GLY A 26 -16.58 9.15 -12.97
N GLN A 27 -16.85 9.49 -11.72
CA GLN A 27 -17.11 10.86 -11.26
C GLN A 27 -16.27 11.22 -10.04
N ASN A 28 -16.12 12.54 -9.80
CA ASN A 28 -15.38 13.08 -8.65
C ASN A 28 -13.90 12.60 -8.59
N ASN A 29 -13.27 12.36 -9.73
CA ASN A 29 -11.87 11.96 -9.78
C ASN A 29 -10.95 13.15 -10.04
N ILE A 30 -9.79 13.16 -9.39
CA ILE A 30 -8.71 14.12 -9.64
C ILE A 30 -7.50 13.35 -10.17
N GLY A 31 -7.07 13.65 -11.39
CA GLY A 31 -5.86 13.10 -11.99
C GLY A 31 -4.92 14.23 -12.42
N VAL A 32 -3.68 14.20 -11.92
CA VAL A 32 -2.63 15.17 -12.27
C VAL A 32 -1.32 14.44 -12.56
N GLY A 33 -0.80 14.58 -13.77
CA GLY A 33 0.46 13.96 -14.19
C GLY A 33 0.33 13.15 -15.48
N TYR A 34 1.43 12.54 -15.92
CA TYR A 34 1.40 11.68 -17.10
C TYR A 34 0.69 10.35 -16.77
N ARG A 35 -0.38 10.04 -17.50
CA ARG A 35 -1.19 8.81 -17.37
C ARG A 35 -1.79 8.56 -15.97
N ALA A 36 -1.99 9.58 -15.15
CA ALA A 36 -2.72 9.40 -13.90
C ALA A 36 -4.15 8.93 -14.21
N LEU A 37 -4.63 7.86 -13.54
CA LEU A 37 -5.95 7.26 -13.76
C LEU A 37 -6.24 6.87 -15.22
N TYR A 38 -5.21 6.48 -15.97
CA TYR A 38 -5.31 6.24 -17.42
C TYR A 38 -6.42 5.25 -17.80
N SER A 39 -6.51 4.12 -17.10
CA SER A 39 -7.44 3.02 -17.39
C SER A 39 -8.76 3.11 -16.62
N ASN A 40 -9.00 4.19 -15.87
CA ASN A 40 -10.23 4.32 -15.07
C ASN A 40 -11.45 4.33 -16.01
N VAL A 41 -12.40 3.44 -15.77
CA VAL A 41 -13.63 3.34 -16.55
C VAL A 41 -14.82 3.93 -15.79
N SER A 42 -15.12 3.40 -14.61
CA SER A 42 -16.25 3.81 -13.78
C SER A 42 -15.86 4.10 -12.31
N GLY A 43 -14.58 3.92 -11.96
CA GLY A 43 -14.08 4.24 -10.61
C GLY A 43 -14.33 5.70 -10.28
N SER A 44 -14.78 5.97 -9.05
CA SER A 44 -15.17 7.31 -8.60
C SER A 44 -14.44 7.72 -7.31
N SER A 45 -14.37 9.03 -7.09
CA SER A 45 -13.75 9.61 -5.87
C SER A 45 -12.28 9.25 -5.68
N ASN A 46 -11.53 9.07 -6.77
CA ASN A 46 -10.10 8.80 -6.71
C ASN A 46 -9.28 10.10 -6.86
N SER A 47 -8.20 10.22 -6.11
CA SER A 47 -7.23 11.33 -6.19
C SER A 47 -5.86 10.79 -6.56
N ALA A 48 -5.37 11.09 -7.76
CA ALA A 48 -4.12 10.58 -8.30
C ALA A 48 -3.19 11.73 -8.75
N PHE A 49 -2.05 11.87 -8.09
CA PHE A 49 -1.06 12.89 -8.37
C PHE A 49 0.31 12.23 -8.63
N GLY A 50 0.80 12.30 -9.85
CA GLY A 50 2.13 11.79 -10.23
C GLY A 50 2.14 11.00 -11.53
N TYR A 51 3.36 10.68 -11.98
CA TYR A 51 3.60 9.84 -13.15
C TYR A 51 3.03 8.43 -12.90
N GLU A 52 2.09 7.97 -13.74
CA GLU A 52 1.45 6.67 -13.68
C GLU A 52 0.79 6.32 -12.30
N SER A 53 0.36 7.32 -11.54
CA SER A 53 -0.41 7.08 -10.32
C SER A 53 -1.79 6.52 -10.67
N LEU A 54 -2.22 5.44 -10.00
CA LEU A 54 -3.48 4.71 -10.29
C LEU A 54 -3.66 4.35 -11.76
N LEU A 55 -2.57 4.03 -12.46
CA LEU A 55 -2.54 3.81 -13.91
C LEU A 55 -3.59 2.81 -14.38
N LEU A 56 -3.66 1.63 -13.74
CA LEU A 56 -4.48 0.49 -14.16
C LEU A 56 -5.85 0.41 -13.45
N ASN A 57 -6.21 1.42 -12.67
CA ASN A 57 -7.52 1.43 -11.99
C ASN A 57 -8.65 1.35 -13.03
N THR A 58 -9.60 0.46 -12.80
CA THR A 58 -10.77 0.31 -13.69
C THR A 58 -12.06 0.76 -13.01
N THR A 59 -12.40 0.12 -11.90
CA THR A 59 -13.63 0.36 -11.14
C THR A 59 -13.39 0.71 -9.68
N GLY A 60 -12.13 0.61 -9.21
CA GLY A 60 -11.76 0.97 -7.84
C GLY A 60 -12.12 2.41 -7.51
N GLY A 61 -12.60 2.65 -6.28
CA GLY A 61 -13.07 3.96 -5.84
C GLY A 61 -12.53 4.37 -4.48
N GLY A 62 -12.54 5.68 -4.19
CA GLY A 62 -12.10 6.24 -2.91
C GLY A 62 -10.59 6.14 -2.66
N ASN A 63 -9.78 5.94 -3.67
CA ASN A 63 -8.33 5.79 -3.50
C ASN A 63 -7.59 7.13 -3.59
N VAL A 64 -6.55 7.29 -2.77
CA VAL A 64 -5.61 8.41 -2.81
C VAL A 64 -4.23 7.89 -3.20
N ALA A 65 -3.67 8.39 -4.30
CA ALA A 65 -2.34 8.01 -4.78
C ALA A 65 -1.50 9.27 -5.07
N LEU A 66 -0.47 9.50 -4.28
CA LEU A 66 0.44 10.64 -4.43
C LEU A 66 1.88 10.15 -4.58
N GLY A 67 2.44 10.25 -5.78
CA GLY A 67 3.82 9.90 -6.07
C GLY A 67 3.99 9.15 -7.39
N PHE A 68 5.26 8.97 -7.79
CA PHE A 68 5.64 8.16 -8.95
C PHE A 68 5.14 6.73 -8.77
N ARG A 69 4.26 6.25 -9.65
CA ARG A 69 3.68 4.91 -9.65
C ARG A 69 2.98 4.49 -8.34
N ALA A 70 2.53 5.46 -7.54
CA ALA A 70 1.72 5.16 -6.37
C ALA A 70 0.44 4.44 -6.79
N LEU A 71 0.15 3.27 -6.18
CA LEU A 71 -1.03 2.43 -6.44
C LEU A 71 -1.22 2.08 -7.93
N LYS A 72 -0.10 1.95 -8.66
CA LYS A 72 -0.09 1.82 -10.13
C LYS A 72 -0.96 0.68 -10.66
N SER A 73 -0.87 -0.51 -10.04
CA SER A 73 -1.48 -1.75 -10.54
C SER A 73 -2.90 -1.98 -10.01
N ASN A 74 -3.44 -1.08 -9.21
CA ASN A 74 -4.80 -1.23 -8.67
C ASN A 74 -5.82 -1.36 -9.81
N THR A 75 -6.70 -2.34 -9.70
CA THR A 75 -7.79 -2.53 -10.67
C THR A 75 -9.15 -2.22 -10.05
N THR A 76 -9.49 -2.92 -8.97
CA THR A 76 -10.79 -2.81 -8.31
C THR A 76 -10.67 -2.48 -6.81
N GLY A 77 -9.46 -2.40 -6.27
CA GLY A 77 -9.24 -2.08 -4.85
C GLY A 77 -9.84 -0.74 -4.42
N LEU A 78 -10.41 -0.71 -3.23
CA LEU A 78 -11.17 0.42 -2.68
C LEU A 78 -10.49 1.06 -1.48
N SER A 79 -10.65 2.37 -1.33
CA SER A 79 -10.32 3.11 -0.10
C SER A 79 -8.87 2.91 0.37
N ASN A 80 -7.92 2.87 -0.57
CA ASN A 80 -6.50 2.80 -0.25
C ASN A 80 -5.86 4.19 -0.25
N VAL A 81 -4.96 4.43 0.68
CA VAL A 81 -4.10 5.63 0.74
C VAL A 81 -2.67 5.23 0.42
N SER A 82 -2.09 5.79 -0.63
CA SER A 82 -0.75 5.49 -1.12
C SER A 82 0.02 6.79 -1.34
N ILE A 83 0.96 7.12 -0.46
CA ILE A 83 1.76 8.35 -0.53
C ILE A 83 3.24 8.00 -0.55
N GLY A 84 3.90 8.28 -1.66
CA GLY A 84 5.32 8.00 -1.87
C GLY A 84 5.58 7.23 -3.16
N GLY A 85 6.80 7.33 -3.68
CA GLY A 85 7.20 6.61 -4.90
C GLY A 85 7.04 5.10 -4.72
N SER A 86 6.31 4.44 -5.61
CA SER A 86 6.03 3.01 -5.61
C SER A 86 5.35 2.48 -4.33
N ALA A 87 4.68 3.31 -3.54
CA ALA A 87 3.84 2.83 -2.44
C ALA A 87 2.65 2.06 -3.04
N LEU A 88 2.29 0.89 -2.49
CA LEU A 88 1.23 0.00 -2.99
C LEU A 88 1.30 -0.28 -4.51
N GLU A 89 2.48 -0.21 -5.11
CA GLU A 89 2.63 -0.30 -6.58
C GLU A 89 1.98 -1.53 -7.18
N SER A 90 2.07 -2.68 -6.52
CA SER A 90 1.57 -3.98 -7.02
C SER A 90 0.15 -4.32 -6.57
N ASN A 91 -0.51 -3.48 -5.77
CA ASN A 91 -1.86 -3.76 -5.29
C ASN A 91 -2.82 -3.90 -6.47
N THR A 92 -3.62 -4.97 -6.48
CA THR A 92 -4.62 -5.20 -7.53
C THR A 92 -6.06 -5.03 -7.00
N THR A 93 -6.41 -5.77 -5.96
CA THR A 93 -7.75 -5.82 -5.41
C THR A 93 -7.82 -5.58 -3.89
N GLY A 94 -6.65 -5.41 -3.22
CA GLY A 94 -6.60 -5.13 -1.78
C GLY A 94 -7.27 -3.82 -1.41
N ASN A 95 -8.00 -3.82 -0.30
CA ASN A 95 -8.81 -2.69 0.16
C ASN A 95 -8.34 -2.17 1.51
N TYR A 96 -8.63 -0.90 1.79
CA TYR A 96 -8.44 -0.27 3.11
C TYR A 96 -6.98 -0.28 3.58
N ASN A 97 -6.02 -0.20 2.67
CA ASN A 97 -4.60 -0.11 3.00
C ASN A 97 -4.15 1.35 3.11
N THR A 98 -3.29 1.64 4.08
CA THR A 98 -2.61 2.93 4.20
C THR A 98 -1.11 2.73 4.09
N ALA A 99 -0.49 3.26 3.04
CA ALA A 99 0.94 3.18 2.78
C ALA A 99 1.54 4.58 2.61
N ILE A 100 2.36 5.01 3.55
CA ILE A 100 3.04 6.31 3.51
C ILE A 100 4.55 6.11 3.62
N GLY A 101 5.24 6.42 2.55
CA GLY A 101 6.68 6.24 2.40
C GLY A 101 7.05 5.55 1.09
N LYS A 102 8.28 5.81 0.60
CA LYS A 102 8.76 5.16 -0.62
C LYS A 102 8.75 3.64 -0.43
N SER A 103 8.11 2.91 -1.36
CA SER A 103 7.99 1.46 -1.37
C SER A 103 7.27 0.84 -0.14
N ALA A 104 6.49 1.62 0.62
CA ALA A 104 5.61 1.07 1.65
C ALA A 104 4.56 0.18 1.00
N LEU A 105 4.34 -1.05 1.52
CA LEU A 105 3.43 -2.07 0.97
C LEU A 105 3.62 -2.31 -0.53
N LYS A 106 4.83 -2.14 -1.05
CA LYS A 106 5.09 -2.17 -2.50
C LYS A 106 4.59 -3.43 -3.19
N SER A 107 4.83 -4.61 -2.61
CA SER A 107 4.52 -5.91 -3.19
C SER A 107 3.12 -6.43 -2.83
N ASN A 108 2.32 -5.64 -2.10
CA ASN A 108 0.95 -6.02 -1.75
C ASN A 108 0.14 -6.30 -3.01
N THR A 109 -0.56 -7.42 -3.05
CA THR A 109 -1.40 -7.77 -4.20
C THR A 109 -2.89 -7.71 -3.87
N THR A 110 -3.32 -8.52 -2.92
CA THR A 110 -4.73 -8.67 -2.57
C THR A 110 -5.03 -8.44 -1.10
N ALA A 111 -3.98 -8.29 -0.25
CA ALA A 111 -4.18 -8.07 1.17
C ALA A 111 -4.89 -6.73 1.45
N GLY A 112 -5.75 -6.75 2.45
CA GLY A 112 -6.43 -5.56 2.95
C GLY A 112 -6.05 -5.24 4.41
N TYR A 113 -6.46 -4.03 4.84
CA TYR A 113 -6.28 -3.54 6.21
C TYR A 113 -4.82 -3.43 6.66
N GLY A 114 -3.90 -3.25 5.73
CA GLY A 114 -2.48 -3.00 6.02
C GLY A 114 -2.23 -1.52 6.31
N THR A 115 -1.45 -1.24 7.36
CA THR A 115 -0.99 0.13 7.67
C THR A 115 0.54 0.16 7.68
N ALA A 116 1.15 0.92 6.79
CA ALA A 116 2.60 1.02 6.64
C ALA A 116 3.05 2.48 6.59
N PHE A 117 3.84 2.89 7.57
CA PHE A 117 4.44 4.20 7.66
C PHE A 117 5.96 4.09 7.71
N GLY A 118 6.65 4.47 6.65
CA GLY A 118 8.11 4.46 6.58
C GLY A 118 8.63 3.88 5.27
N TYR A 119 9.91 4.11 5.01
CA TYR A 119 10.62 3.53 3.87
C TYR A 119 10.62 2.00 3.97
N PHE A 120 10.10 1.31 2.94
CA PHE A 120 9.98 -0.15 2.86
C PHE A 120 9.20 -0.81 4.02
N ALA A 121 8.39 -0.07 4.79
CA ALA A 121 7.49 -0.68 5.78
C ALA A 121 6.53 -1.64 5.07
N LEU A 122 6.45 -2.92 5.53
CA LEU A 122 5.69 -4.00 4.87
C LEU A 122 6.01 -4.16 3.37
N GLY A 123 7.23 -3.81 2.95
CA GLY A 123 7.58 -3.70 1.53
C GLY A 123 7.34 -4.97 0.70
N ASN A 124 7.52 -6.15 1.28
CA ASN A 124 7.35 -7.45 0.61
C ASN A 124 6.06 -8.19 1.00
N ASN A 125 5.15 -7.55 1.73
CA ASN A 125 3.85 -8.16 2.04
C ASN A 125 3.10 -8.44 0.74
N THR A 126 2.58 -9.66 0.59
CA THR A 126 1.80 -10.05 -0.60
C THR A 126 0.32 -10.22 -0.27
N THR A 127 0.01 -11.12 0.66
CA THR A 127 -1.37 -11.49 1.02
C THR A 127 -1.65 -11.45 2.53
N GLY A 128 -0.64 -11.06 3.35
CA GLY A 128 -0.81 -10.93 4.80
C GLY A 128 -1.72 -9.77 5.17
N ILE A 129 -2.84 -10.04 5.82
CA ILE A 129 -3.85 -9.05 6.22
C ILE A 129 -3.62 -8.51 7.63
N ASN A 130 -4.21 -7.34 7.95
CA ASN A 130 -4.25 -6.76 9.29
C ASN A 130 -2.86 -6.54 9.92
N ASN A 131 -1.86 -6.19 9.11
CA ASN A 131 -0.52 -5.88 9.60
C ASN A 131 -0.34 -4.37 9.77
N ILE A 132 0.36 -3.97 10.84
CA ILE A 132 0.70 -2.58 11.14
C ILE A 132 2.23 -2.44 11.22
N ALA A 133 2.81 -1.53 10.46
CA ALA A 133 4.24 -1.26 10.44
C ALA A 133 4.54 0.25 10.51
N PHE A 134 5.13 0.70 11.59
CA PHE A 134 5.61 2.06 11.77
C PHE A 134 7.14 2.08 11.89
N GLY A 135 7.82 2.65 10.93
CA GLY A 135 9.28 2.79 10.93
C GLY A 135 9.95 2.27 9.66
N ILE A 136 11.18 2.68 9.44
CA ILE A 136 12.01 2.22 8.31
C ILE A 136 12.20 0.71 8.42
N ASN A 137 11.90 -0.03 7.33
CA ASN A 137 12.01 -1.48 7.23
C ASN A 137 11.22 -2.29 8.28
N SER A 138 10.26 -1.70 9.00
CA SER A 138 9.39 -2.45 9.90
C SER A 138 8.59 -3.48 9.10
N LEU A 139 8.59 -4.76 9.54
CA LEU A 139 7.93 -5.89 8.85
C LEU A 139 8.32 -6.02 7.36
N LYS A 140 9.51 -5.59 6.99
CA LYS A 140 9.91 -5.49 5.58
C LYS A 140 9.75 -6.79 4.80
N TYR A 141 10.16 -7.93 5.36
CA TYR A 141 10.13 -9.22 4.68
C TYR A 141 8.88 -10.05 4.96
N ASN A 142 7.88 -9.48 5.64
CA ASN A 142 6.59 -10.15 5.80
C ASN A 142 6.00 -10.48 4.42
N THR A 143 5.56 -11.70 4.22
CA THR A 143 4.92 -12.13 2.96
C THR A 143 3.45 -12.45 3.17
N THR A 144 3.15 -13.43 4.01
CA THR A 144 1.80 -13.92 4.28
C THR A 144 1.42 -13.87 5.77
N GLY A 145 2.36 -13.46 6.64
CA GLY A 145 2.10 -13.26 8.08
C GLY A 145 0.98 -12.25 8.30
N GLN A 146 0.15 -12.49 9.30
CA GLN A 146 -1.08 -11.72 9.56
C GLN A 146 -1.11 -11.21 11.00
N HIS A 147 -1.88 -10.14 11.24
CA HIS A 147 -2.13 -9.60 12.57
C HIS A 147 -0.85 -9.23 13.34
N ASN A 148 0.20 -8.80 12.64
CA ASN A 148 1.43 -8.37 13.27
C ASN A 148 1.46 -6.84 13.44
N SER A 149 2.00 -6.38 14.57
CA SER A 149 2.18 -4.95 14.85
C SER A 149 3.67 -4.68 15.12
N GLY A 150 4.32 -3.97 14.22
CA GLY A 150 5.71 -3.54 14.34
C GLY A 150 5.83 -2.02 14.42
N ALA A 151 6.40 -1.49 15.48
CA ALA A 151 6.66 -0.06 15.63
C ALA A 151 8.10 0.18 16.08
N GLY A 152 8.89 0.75 15.19
CA GLY A 152 10.31 0.99 15.33
C GLY A 152 11.08 0.61 14.07
N ALA A 153 12.27 1.20 13.89
CA ALA A 153 13.13 0.83 12.76
C ALA A 153 13.50 -0.66 12.86
N SER A 154 13.32 -1.41 11.77
CA SER A 154 13.62 -2.83 11.68
C SER A 154 12.89 -3.73 12.70
N SER A 155 11.77 -3.27 13.29
CA SER A 155 10.97 -4.16 14.14
C SER A 155 10.34 -5.25 13.28
N LEU A 156 10.42 -6.53 13.73
CA LEU A 156 9.93 -7.71 12.96
C LEU A 156 10.43 -7.75 11.51
N VAL A 157 11.61 -7.20 11.24
CA VAL A 157 12.09 -7.01 9.85
C VAL A 157 12.14 -8.31 9.07
N ASN A 158 12.56 -9.43 9.68
CA ASN A 158 12.71 -10.74 9.04
C ASN A 158 11.47 -11.64 9.16
N ASN A 159 10.37 -11.16 9.75
CA ASN A 159 9.14 -11.95 9.81
C ASN A 159 8.68 -12.26 8.39
N THR A 160 8.36 -13.52 8.11
CA THR A 160 7.85 -13.96 6.81
C THR A 160 6.40 -14.42 6.88
N THR A 161 6.11 -15.41 7.72
CA THR A 161 4.79 -16.01 7.87
C THR A 161 4.26 -15.98 9.30
N GLY A 162 5.09 -15.57 10.28
CA GLY A 162 4.68 -15.44 11.69
C GLY A 162 3.47 -14.53 11.87
N ARG A 163 2.65 -14.82 12.86
CA ARG A 163 1.36 -14.16 13.10
C ARG A 163 1.21 -13.69 14.53
N HIS A 164 0.31 -12.71 14.75
CA HIS A 164 -0.06 -12.23 16.07
C HIS A 164 1.13 -11.73 16.91
N ASN A 165 2.18 -11.22 16.27
CA ASN A 165 3.34 -10.69 16.97
C ASN A 165 3.20 -9.17 17.18
N SER A 166 3.55 -8.70 18.39
CA SER A 166 3.55 -7.28 18.76
C SER A 166 4.97 -6.87 19.15
N ALA A 167 5.59 -5.97 18.37
CA ALA A 167 6.98 -5.55 18.54
C ALA A 167 7.08 -4.02 18.56
N PHE A 168 7.42 -3.45 19.69
CA PHE A 168 7.56 -2.01 19.90
C PHE A 168 8.98 -1.65 20.33
N GLY A 169 9.70 -0.97 19.47
CA GLY A 169 11.11 -0.59 19.67
C GLY A 169 11.95 -0.92 18.44
N SER A 170 13.11 -0.26 18.28
CA SER A 170 14.01 -0.55 17.17
C SER A 170 14.62 -1.95 17.32
N SER A 171 14.70 -2.71 16.22
CA SER A 171 15.22 -4.08 16.15
C SER A 171 14.55 -5.07 17.12
N THR A 172 13.33 -4.81 17.53
CA THR A 172 12.53 -5.72 18.38
C THR A 172 12.05 -6.88 17.52
N LEU A 173 12.19 -8.14 18.02
CA LEU A 173 11.89 -9.37 17.28
C LEU A 173 12.53 -9.40 15.89
N GLU A 174 13.74 -8.85 15.76
CA GLU A 174 14.42 -8.67 14.47
C GLU A 174 14.61 -9.99 13.71
N SER A 175 15.00 -11.07 14.40
CA SER A 175 15.27 -12.37 13.80
C SER A 175 14.05 -13.28 13.68
N ASN A 176 12.87 -12.83 14.14
CA ASN A 176 11.65 -13.62 14.04
C ASN A 176 11.32 -13.89 12.57
N THR A 177 11.09 -15.15 12.22
CA THR A 177 10.71 -15.54 10.85
C THR A 177 9.30 -16.11 10.78
N THR A 178 8.99 -17.10 11.61
CA THR A 178 7.74 -17.87 11.58
C THR A 178 7.05 -17.97 12.95
N ALA A 179 7.72 -17.55 14.03
CA ALA A 179 7.14 -17.62 15.38
C ALA A 179 5.90 -16.73 15.52
N GLU A 180 4.99 -17.15 16.35
CA GLU A 180 3.67 -16.53 16.54
C GLU A 180 3.44 -16.13 18.01
N ASN A 181 2.46 -15.24 18.22
CA ASN A 181 1.98 -14.84 19.54
C ASN A 181 3.02 -14.20 20.47
N ASN A 182 4.06 -13.59 19.90
CA ASN A 182 5.10 -12.93 20.69
C ASN A 182 4.75 -11.47 20.97
N SER A 183 4.98 -11.02 22.20
CA SER A 183 4.89 -9.61 22.60
C SER A 183 6.22 -9.14 23.14
N ALA A 184 6.82 -8.13 22.51
CA ALA A 184 8.13 -7.61 22.87
C ALA A 184 8.13 -6.07 22.85
N PHE A 185 8.68 -5.47 23.91
CA PHE A 185 8.75 -4.03 24.09
C PHE A 185 10.16 -3.60 24.47
N GLY A 186 10.69 -2.61 23.79
CA GLY A 186 12.01 -2.04 24.05
C GLY A 186 13.02 -2.30 22.93
N TYR A 187 14.12 -1.54 22.96
CA TYR A 187 15.21 -1.69 22.00
C TYR A 187 15.81 -3.10 22.05
N GLN A 188 15.85 -3.78 20.90
CA GLN A 188 16.38 -5.14 20.73
C GLN A 188 15.73 -6.22 21.63
N SER A 189 14.53 -5.98 22.16
CA SER A 189 13.80 -7.00 22.95
C SER A 189 13.49 -8.20 22.06
N LEU A 190 13.74 -9.41 22.59
CA LEU A 190 13.59 -10.69 21.86
C LEU A 190 14.25 -10.69 20.47
N LYS A 191 15.36 -9.95 20.31
CA LYS A 191 16.02 -9.73 19.01
C LYS A 191 16.33 -11.03 18.27
N TYR A 192 16.78 -12.05 18.96
CA TYR A 192 17.25 -13.32 18.39
C TYR A 192 16.20 -14.44 18.46
N ASN A 193 14.94 -14.13 18.85
CA ASN A 193 13.87 -15.12 18.77
C ASN A 193 13.62 -15.49 17.31
N THR A 194 13.60 -16.78 17.00
CA THR A 194 13.37 -17.26 15.62
C THR A 194 12.10 -18.08 15.51
N THR A 195 11.87 -19.02 16.42
CA THR A 195 10.79 -20.01 16.39
C THR A 195 10.04 -20.15 17.72
N GLY A 196 10.46 -19.44 18.80
CA GLY A 196 9.79 -19.47 20.11
C GLY A 196 8.45 -18.71 20.09
N ASN A 197 7.49 -19.23 20.82
CA ASN A 197 6.17 -18.59 21.06
C ASN A 197 6.15 -18.04 22.47
#